data_63bfb37f9a354bf64a4f1731a05614ea
#
_entry.id   63bfb37f9a354bf64a4f1731a05614ea
#
_cell.length_a   1.000
_cell.length_b   1.000
_cell.length_c   1.000
_cell.angle_alpha   90.00
_cell.angle_beta   90.00
_cell.angle_gamma   90.00
#
_symmetry.space_group_name_H-M   'P 1'
#
loop_
_entity.id
_entity.type
_entity.pdbx_description
1 polymer ?
#
loop_
_entity_poly.entity_id
_entity_poly.type
_entity_poly.pdbx_seq_one_letter_code
_entity_poly.pdbx_strand_id
1 'polypeptide(L)'
;YQASTSELYGEAKKKPQDELTPFNPASPYATSKLFAYWICKNYRDAYNIFVCNGILFNHESERRGETFVTRKITIGLSKLVLGLQKKLYLGNLDALRDWGHAKDYAEMQYLILQQKKPDDYVIATGKQHSVREFIHEALSHFGIELKWSGKGLQEKGVISRITKNEFKSKDIKVGKEIIAVSKEYFRPNEVPDLLGNAKKARRKLKWKYKIGFKELVRK
;
A
#
# COMPACT_ATOMS: atom_id res chain seq x y z
N TYR A 1 -13.65 4.86 -17.17
CA TYR A 1 -13.23 4.38 -15.83
C TYR A 1 -12.67 5.53 -15.01
N GLN A 2 -13.16 5.69 -13.79
CA GLN A 2 -12.64 6.63 -12.81
C GLN A 2 -11.79 5.88 -11.79
N ALA A 3 -10.51 6.23 -11.71
CA ALA A 3 -9.63 5.74 -10.67
C ALA A 3 -9.96 6.45 -9.34
N SER A 4 -10.74 5.80 -8.52
CA SER A 4 -11.04 6.22 -7.16
C SER A 4 -10.03 5.62 -6.17
N THR A 5 -10.22 5.75 -4.87
CA THR A 5 -9.22 5.40 -3.86
C THR A 5 -9.86 4.91 -2.57
N SER A 6 -9.19 4.02 -1.85
CA SER A 6 -9.56 3.64 -0.49
C SER A 6 -9.47 4.78 0.53
N GLU A 7 -8.75 5.85 0.20
CA GLU A 7 -8.67 7.06 1.05
C GLU A 7 -10.04 7.77 1.21
N LEU A 8 -11.02 7.47 0.33
CA LEU A 8 -12.40 7.95 0.50
C LEU A 8 -13.00 7.53 1.84
N TYR A 9 -12.62 6.35 2.35
CA TYR A 9 -13.18 5.81 3.59
C TYR A 9 -12.68 6.50 4.84
N GLY A 10 -11.45 7.08 4.81
CA GLY A 10 -10.83 7.66 5.99
C GLY A 10 -10.84 6.70 7.18
N GLU A 11 -11.18 7.19 8.36
CA GLU A 11 -11.38 6.36 9.56
C GLU A 11 -12.78 5.72 9.58
N ALA A 12 -13.03 4.77 8.67
CA ALA A 12 -14.31 4.09 8.63
C ALA A 12 -14.51 3.17 9.84
N LYS A 13 -15.69 3.25 10.47
CA LYS A 13 -16.06 2.36 11.57
C LYS A 13 -16.24 0.91 11.11
N LYS A 14 -16.67 0.71 9.87
CA LYS A 14 -16.87 -0.62 9.27
C LYS A 14 -15.57 -1.16 8.68
N LYS A 15 -15.20 -2.37 9.04
CA LYS A 15 -14.08 -3.13 8.47
C LYS A 15 -14.50 -4.57 8.19
N PRO A 16 -14.11 -5.15 7.05
CA PRO A 16 -13.46 -4.50 5.90
C PRO A 16 -14.41 -3.56 5.14
N GLN A 17 -13.86 -2.53 4.47
CA GLN A 17 -14.61 -1.55 3.70
C GLN A 17 -15.06 -2.15 2.35
N ASP A 18 -16.32 -1.88 2.00
CA ASP A 18 -16.93 -2.28 0.73
C ASP A 18 -17.62 -1.08 0.06
N GLU A 19 -18.31 -1.33 -1.06
CA GLU A 19 -18.99 -0.31 -1.86
C GLU A 19 -20.16 0.39 -1.13
N LEU A 20 -20.62 -0.18 -0.01
CA LEU A 20 -21.70 0.36 0.84
C LEU A 20 -21.17 1.07 2.10
N THR A 21 -19.87 1.03 2.33
CA THR A 21 -19.26 1.70 3.48
C THR A 21 -19.28 3.21 3.27
N PRO A 22 -19.81 4.01 4.21
CA PRO A 22 -19.82 5.46 4.11
C PRO A 22 -18.42 6.04 3.94
N PHE A 23 -18.29 7.05 3.09
CA PHE A 23 -17.05 7.79 2.89
C PHE A 23 -16.85 8.86 3.96
N ASN A 24 -15.62 9.03 4.41
CA ASN A 24 -15.20 10.03 5.40
C ASN A 24 -13.77 10.51 5.07
N PRO A 25 -13.57 11.27 3.97
CA PRO A 25 -12.24 11.66 3.50
C PRO A 25 -11.49 12.48 4.54
N ALA A 26 -10.24 12.14 4.80
CA ALA A 26 -9.39 12.76 5.82
C ALA A 26 -8.25 13.63 5.22
N SER A 27 -8.27 13.89 3.92
CA SER A 27 -7.24 14.70 3.25
C SER A 27 -7.82 15.46 2.04
N PRO A 28 -7.17 16.58 1.59
CA PRO A 28 -7.55 17.26 0.35
C PRO A 28 -7.55 16.32 -0.86
N TYR A 29 -6.59 15.39 -0.94
CA TYR A 29 -6.55 14.35 -1.96
C TYR A 29 -7.81 13.47 -1.92
N ALA A 30 -8.16 12.94 -0.76
CA ALA A 30 -9.34 12.10 -0.61
C ALA A 30 -10.63 12.88 -0.94
N THR A 31 -10.72 14.14 -0.54
CA THR A 31 -11.87 15.00 -0.86
C THR A 31 -12.00 15.25 -2.36
N SER A 32 -10.89 15.51 -3.07
CA SER A 32 -10.92 15.68 -4.53
C SER A 32 -11.33 14.40 -5.26
N LYS A 33 -10.89 13.25 -4.77
CA LYS A 33 -11.28 11.94 -5.29
C LYS A 33 -12.74 11.60 -4.98
N LEU A 34 -13.27 12.06 -3.84
CA LEU A 34 -14.68 11.93 -3.50
C LEU A 34 -15.55 12.75 -4.45
N PHE A 35 -15.15 13.98 -4.77
CA PHE A 35 -15.82 14.80 -5.78
C PHE A 35 -15.87 14.06 -7.12
N ALA A 36 -14.72 13.55 -7.59
CA ALA A 36 -14.64 12.80 -8.85
C ALA A 36 -15.52 11.53 -8.84
N TYR A 37 -15.60 10.82 -7.72
CA TYR A 37 -16.48 9.66 -7.55
C TYR A 37 -17.95 10.04 -7.77
N TRP A 38 -18.41 11.09 -7.10
CA TRP A 38 -19.81 11.53 -7.18
C TRP A 38 -20.16 12.16 -8.51
N ILE A 39 -19.26 12.89 -9.15
CA ILE A 39 -19.46 13.42 -10.51
C ILE A 39 -19.70 12.26 -11.48
N CYS A 40 -18.88 11.21 -11.44
CA CYS A 40 -19.05 10.04 -12.30
C CYS A 40 -20.40 9.37 -12.07
N LYS A 41 -20.80 9.19 -10.81
CA LYS A 41 -22.11 8.62 -10.47
C LYS A 41 -23.26 9.49 -10.96
N ASN A 42 -23.18 10.81 -10.75
CA ASN A 42 -24.20 11.74 -11.21
C ASN A 42 -24.37 11.72 -12.73
N TYR A 43 -23.27 11.78 -13.48
CA TYR A 43 -23.33 11.73 -14.96
C TYR A 43 -23.81 10.39 -15.50
N ARG A 44 -23.46 9.29 -14.84
CA ARG A 44 -24.00 7.97 -15.15
C ARG A 44 -25.53 7.95 -15.02
N ASP A 45 -26.03 8.47 -13.90
CA ASP A 45 -27.46 8.41 -13.57
C ASP A 45 -28.28 9.43 -14.42
N ALA A 46 -27.73 10.63 -14.69
CA ALA A 46 -28.42 11.70 -15.43
C ALA A 46 -28.37 11.55 -16.95
N TYR A 47 -27.26 11.07 -17.49
CA TYR A 47 -27.00 11.05 -18.93
C TYR A 47 -26.80 9.65 -19.51
N ASN A 48 -27.00 8.61 -18.72
CA ASN A 48 -26.81 7.21 -19.11
C ASN A 48 -25.41 6.92 -19.69
N ILE A 49 -24.39 7.64 -19.20
CA ILE A 49 -22.99 7.42 -19.62
C ILE A 49 -22.45 6.15 -18.98
N PHE A 50 -21.78 5.31 -19.77
CA PHE A 50 -21.10 4.15 -19.22
C PHE A 50 -19.83 4.58 -18.49
N VAL A 51 -19.94 4.83 -17.19
CA VAL A 51 -18.83 5.19 -16.31
C VAL A 51 -18.84 4.35 -15.04
N CYS A 52 -17.68 3.88 -14.64
CA CYS A 52 -17.47 3.02 -13.47
C CYS A 52 -16.41 3.61 -12.55
N ASN A 53 -16.62 3.54 -11.24
CA ASN A 53 -15.58 3.86 -10.27
C ASN A 53 -14.90 2.56 -9.77
N GLY A 54 -13.58 2.51 -9.82
CA GLY A 54 -12.81 1.51 -9.11
C GLY A 54 -12.26 2.12 -7.83
N ILE A 55 -12.72 1.66 -6.66
CA ILE A 55 -12.22 2.09 -5.35
C ILE A 55 -10.97 1.27 -5.05
N LEU A 56 -9.83 1.81 -5.49
CA LEU A 56 -8.54 1.15 -5.44
C LEU A 56 -7.93 1.22 -4.04
N PHE A 57 -7.63 0.06 -3.47
CA PHE A 57 -6.71 -0.03 -2.34
C PHE A 57 -5.27 0.09 -2.83
N ASN A 58 -4.29 0.10 -1.91
CA ASN A 58 -2.91 0.34 -2.28
C ASN A 58 -2.40 -0.70 -3.29
N HIS A 59 -1.83 -0.24 -4.38
CA HIS A 59 -1.31 -1.11 -5.43
C HIS A 59 0.07 -0.66 -5.85
N GLU A 60 0.99 -1.58 -5.85
CA GLU A 60 2.41 -1.35 -5.90
C GLU A 60 3.05 -2.15 -7.04
N SER A 61 4.20 -1.70 -7.49
CA SER A 61 5.05 -2.41 -8.43
C SER A 61 6.45 -1.78 -8.42
N GLU A 62 7.35 -2.35 -9.19
CA GLU A 62 8.68 -1.80 -9.47
C GLU A 62 8.64 -0.40 -10.11
N ARG A 63 7.49 0.00 -10.65
CA ARG A 63 7.23 1.32 -11.26
C ARG A 63 6.59 2.33 -10.31
N ARG A 64 6.40 1.97 -9.04
CA ARG A 64 5.85 2.89 -8.05
C ARG A 64 6.75 4.10 -7.86
N GLY A 65 6.17 5.29 -7.70
CA GLY A 65 6.94 6.51 -7.40
C GLY A 65 7.79 6.36 -6.14
N GLU A 66 9.02 6.85 -6.17
CA GLU A 66 10.04 6.62 -5.13
C GLU A 66 9.70 7.22 -3.75
N THR A 67 8.81 8.20 -3.72
CA THR A 67 8.32 8.83 -2.48
C THR A 67 7.29 7.99 -1.73
N PHE A 68 6.68 6.99 -2.38
CA PHE A 68 5.75 6.08 -1.72
C PHE A 68 6.48 5.06 -0.86
N VAL A 69 5.87 4.72 0.28
CA VAL A 69 6.51 3.96 1.36
C VAL A 69 7.13 2.63 0.89
N THR A 70 6.44 1.85 0.06
CA THR A 70 6.92 0.56 -0.45
C THR A 70 8.17 0.73 -1.30
N ARG A 71 8.13 1.64 -2.27
CA ARG A 71 9.26 1.90 -3.16
C ARG A 71 10.42 2.57 -2.41
N LYS A 72 10.12 3.48 -1.50
CA LYS A 72 11.11 4.08 -0.60
C LYS A 72 11.87 3.01 0.21
N ILE A 73 11.15 2.01 0.74
CA ILE A 73 11.75 0.91 1.48
C ILE A 73 12.66 0.08 0.58
N THR A 74 12.18 -0.40 -0.56
CA THR A 74 12.97 -1.27 -1.44
C THR A 74 14.22 -0.58 -1.96
N ILE A 75 14.13 0.68 -2.41
CA ILE A 75 15.28 1.48 -2.84
C ILE A 75 16.23 1.74 -1.66
N GLY A 76 15.70 2.15 -0.50
CA GLY A 76 16.51 2.46 0.68
C GLY A 76 17.28 1.25 1.19
N LEU A 77 16.66 0.07 1.26
CA LEU A 77 17.32 -1.17 1.67
C LEU A 77 18.38 -1.61 0.65
N SER A 78 18.08 -1.49 -0.64
CA SER A 78 19.07 -1.76 -1.70
C SER A 78 20.29 -0.82 -1.60
N LYS A 79 20.07 0.48 -1.37
CA LYS A 79 21.16 1.45 -1.13
C LYS A 79 21.97 1.12 0.11
N LEU A 80 21.33 0.65 1.20
CA LEU A 80 22.02 0.21 2.42
C LEU A 80 22.99 -0.95 2.14
N VAL A 81 22.52 -2.02 1.49
CA VAL A 81 23.37 -3.20 1.21
C VAL A 81 24.47 -2.91 0.19
N LEU A 82 24.28 -1.91 -0.68
CA LEU A 82 25.30 -1.43 -1.62
C LEU A 82 26.29 -0.42 -0.99
N GLY A 83 26.03 0.05 0.23
CA GLY A 83 26.87 1.05 0.91
C GLY A 83 26.66 2.49 0.45
N LEU A 84 25.58 2.74 -0.30
CA LEU A 84 25.22 4.07 -0.81
C LEU A 84 24.42 4.91 0.21
N GLN A 85 23.96 4.28 1.27
CA GLN A 85 23.19 4.90 2.35
C GLN A 85 23.52 4.21 3.67
N LYS A 86 23.51 4.94 4.79
CA LYS A 86 23.84 4.39 6.11
C LYS A 86 22.59 4.01 6.93
N LYS A 87 21.45 4.68 6.67
CA LYS A 87 20.22 4.50 7.45
C LYS A 87 19.00 4.88 6.61
N LEU A 88 17.91 4.15 6.77
CA LEU A 88 16.61 4.46 6.17
C LEU A 88 15.70 5.10 7.22
N TYR A 89 15.15 6.28 6.89
CA TYR A 89 14.21 7.00 7.74
C TYR A 89 12.78 6.82 7.23
N LEU A 90 11.87 6.44 8.15
CA LEU A 90 10.47 6.17 7.87
C LEU A 90 9.56 6.89 8.88
N GLY A 91 8.25 6.91 8.62
CA GLY A 91 7.23 7.40 9.54
C GLY A 91 6.67 6.27 10.40
N ASN A 92 5.32 6.17 10.46
CA ASN A 92 4.62 5.16 11.24
C ASN A 92 4.86 3.74 10.69
N LEU A 93 5.53 2.91 11.47
CA LEU A 93 5.87 1.53 11.10
C LEU A 93 4.69 0.57 11.27
N ASP A 94 3.69 0.93 12.05
CA ASP A 94 2.54 0.09 12.40
C ASP A 94 1.29 0.39 11.56
N ALA A 95 1.37 1.37 10.65
CA ALA A 95 0.31 1.66 9.70
C ALA A 95 0.00 0.42 8.85
N LEU A 96 -1.29 0.02 8.84
CA LEU A 96 -1.79 -1.16 8.14
C LEU A 96 -2.35 -0.80 6.76
N ARG A 97 -1.95 -1.51 5.73
CA ARG A 97 -2.43 -1.31 4.36
C ARG A 97 -2.73 -2.64 3.67
N ASP A 98 -3.77 -2.63 2.86
CA ASP A 98 -4.08 -3.71 1.93
C ASP A 98 -3.30 -3.44 0.64
N TRP A 99 -2.16 -4.11 0.48
CA TRP A 99 -1.28 -3.96 -0.69
C TRP A 99 -1.51 -5.07 -1.71
N GLY A 100 -1.79 -4.69 -2.95
CA GLY A 100 -1.83 -5.59 -4.10
C GLY A 100 -0.83 -5.18 -5.18
N HIS A 101 -0.69 -5.98 -6.22
CA HIS A 101 0.18 -5.67 -7.35
C HIS A 101 -0.58 -4.89 -8.42
N ALA A 102 0.03 -3.82 -8.95
CA ALA A 102 -0.59 -2.94 -9.95
C ALA A 102 -1.08 -3.67 -11.21
N LYS A 103 -0.41 -4.75 -11.63
CA LYS A 103 -0.83 -5.58 -12.77
C LYS A 103 -2.20 -6.22 -12.55
N ASP A 104 -2.45 -6.76 -11.35
CA ASP A 104 -3.76 -7.35 -11.01
C ASP A 104 -4.85 -6.29 -10.97
N TYR A 105 -4.52 -5.08 -10.53
CA TYR A 105 -5.44 -3.95 -10.49
C TYR A 105 -5.75 -3.42 -11.89
N ALA A 106 -4.78 -3.38 -12.80
CA ALA A 106 -5.00 -3.02 -14.20
C ALA A 106 -5.92 -4.02 -14.91
N GLU A 107 -5.73 -5.32 -14.67
CA GLU A 107 -6.64 -6.36 -15.17
C GLU A 107 -8.08 -6.13 -14.69
N MET A 108 -8.25 -5.76 -13.42
CA MET A 108 -9.55 -5.45 -12.85
C MET A 108 -10.22 -4.24 -13.53
N GLN A 109 -9.46 -3.18 -13.82
CA GLN A 109 -9.98 -2.00 -14.54
C GLN A 109 -10.54 -2.38 -15.91
N TYR A 110 -9.84 -3.24 -16.65
CA TYR A 110 -10.31 -3.78 -17.91
C TYR A 110 -11.60 -4.57 -17.73
N LEU A 111 -11.66 -5.50 -16.78
CA LEU A 111 -12.83 -6.34 -16.52
C LEU A 111 -14.09 -5.52 -16.15
N ILE A 112 -13.93 -4.45 -15.40
CA ILE A 112 -15.03 -3.53 -15.05
C ILE A 112 -15.67 -2.94 -16.32
N LEU A 113 -14.84 -2.51 -17.27
CA LEU A 113 -15.32 -1.88 -18.51
C LEU A 113 -15.91 -2.87 -19.50
N GLN A 114 -15.71 -4.18 -19.34
CA GLN A 114 -16.31 -5.21 -20.19
C GLN A 114 -17.72 -5.64 -19.73
N GLN A 115 -18.25 -5.01 -18.67
CA GLN A 115 -19.57 -5.36 -18.15
C GLN A 115 -20.68 -4.73 -19.00
N LYS A 116 -21.85 -5.37 -19.02
CA LYS A 116 -23.04 -4.84 -19.74
C LYS A 116 -23.64 -3.59 -19.12
N LYS A 117 -23.43 -3.39 -17.82
CA LYS A 117 -23.94 -2.23 -17.07
C LYS A 117 -22.82 -1.64 -16.23
N PRO A 118 -22.73 -0.31 -16.17
CA PRO A 118 -21.74 0.34 -15.31
C PRO A 118 -22.04 0.10 -13.83
N ASP A 119 -21.00 -0.06 -13.03
CA ASP A 119 -21.12 -0.24 -11.58
C ASP A 119 -19.79 0.17 -10.89
N ASP A 120 -19.82 0.32 -9.58
CA ASP A 120 -18.66 0.67 -8.79
C ASP A 120 -18.11 -0.56 -8.05
N TYR A 121 -16.79 -0.68 -7.95
CA TYR A 121 -16.14 -1.86 -7.40
C TYR A 121 -14.97 -1.52 -6.48
N VAL A 122 -14.93 -2.17 -5.31
CA VAL A 122 -13.73 -2.21 -4.47
C VAL A 122 -12.70 -3.17 -5.07
N ILE A 123 -11.47 -2.68 -5.20
CA ILE A 123 -10.32 -3.45 -5.69
C ILE A 123 -9.31 -3.56 -4.55
N ALA A 124 -9.20 -4.76 -3.98
CA ALA A 124 -8.39 -5.03 -2.79
C ALA A 124 -8.02 -6.52 -2.71
N THR A 125 -6.93 -6.83 -2.02
CA THR A 125 -6.55 -8.22 -1.74
C THR A 125 -7.39 -8.83 -0.61
N GLY A 126 -7.86 -8.00 0.31
CA GLY A 126 -8.55 -8.40 1.53
C GLY A 126 -7.60 -8.87 2.63
N LYS A 127 -6.31 -8.51 2.53
CA LYS A 127 -5.29 -8.80 3.53
C LYS A 127 -4.50 -7.53 3.84
N GLN A 128 -4.25 -7.30 5.11
CA GLN A 128 -3.45 -6.17 5.58
C GLN A 128 -2.06 -6.61 5.99
N HIS A 129 -1.11 -5.70 5.80
CA HIS A 129 0.25 -5.82 6.28
C HIS A 129 0.71 -4.47 6.83
N SER A 130 1.56 -4.51 7.85
CA SER A 130 2.19 -3.30 8.39
C SER A 130 3.42 -2.90 7.57
N VAL A 131 3.82 -1.64 7.70
CA VAL A 131 5.10 -1.15 7.15
C VAL A 131 6.26 -1.97 7.71
N ARG A 132 6.18 -2.34 8.98
CA ARG A 132 7.15 -3.21 9.67
C ARG A 132 7.26 -4.59 9.01
N GLU A 133 6.13 -5.25 8.72
CA GLU A 133 6.12 -6.53 8.01
C GLU A 133 6.72 -6.42 6.61
N PHE A 134 6.46 -5.31 5.90
CA PHE A 134 7.05 -5.05 4.59
C PHE A 134 8.57 -4.96 4.67
N ILE A 135 9.11 -4.26 5.69
CA ILE A 135 10.56 -4.16 5.92
C ILE A 135 11.16 -5.54 6.20
N HIS A 136 10.53 -6.33 7.07
CA HIS A 136 11.00 -7.68 7.39
C HIS A 136 11.03 -8.59 6.16
N GLU A 137 9.96 -8.58 5.37
CA GLU A 137 9.89 -9.37 4.14
C GLU A 137 10.98 -8.93 3.14
N ALA A 138 11.15 -7.61 2.94
CA ALA A 138 12.17 -7.09 2.04
C ALA A 138 13.60 -7.44 2.49
N LEU A 139 13.89 -7.36 3.79
CA LEU A 139 15.21 -7.71 4.35
C LEU A 139 15.48 -9.21 4.31
N SER A 140 14.44 -10.05 4.38
CA SER A 140 14.59 -11.50 4.30
C SER A 140 15.26 -11.94 2.99
N HIS A 141 15.04 -11.22 1.90
CA HIS A 141 15.70 -11.48 0.61
C HIS A 141 17.21 -11.24 0.66
N PHE A 142 17.66 -10.35 1.51
CA PHE A 142 19.07 -10.11 1.80
C PHE A 142 19.62 -10.99 2.93
N GLY A 143 18.79 -11.85 3.54
CA GLY A 143 19.20 -12.66 4.70
C GLY A 143 19.49 -11.82 5.95
N ILE A 144 18.82 -10.68 6.12
CA ILE A 144 18.98 -9.78 7.26
C ILE A 144 17.73 -9.84 8.13
N GLU A 145 17.91 -10.04 9.44
CA GLU A 145 16.84 -9.97 10.43
C GLU A 145 17.06 -8.74 11.33
N LEU A 146 15.96 -8.08 11.73
CA LEU A 146 15.98 -6.94 12.64
C LEU A 146 15.38 -7.29 13.99
N LYS A 147 15.95 -6.65 15.02
CA LYS A 147 15.35 -6.44 16.34
C LYS A 147 14.96 -4.97 16.45
N TRP A 148 13.74 -4.71 16.91
CA TRP A 148 13.26 -3.36 17.17
C TRP A 148 13.54 -2.94 18.61
N SER A 149 13.90 -1.67 18.80
CA SER A 149 14.12 -1.06 20.11
C SER A 149 13.59 0.37 20.13
N GLY A 150 13.20 0.85 21.32
CA GLY A 150 12.55 2.15 21.47
C GLY A 150 11.06 2.11 21.11
N LYS A 151 10.42 3.30 21.14
CA LYS A 151 9.00 3.49 20.76
C LYS A 151 8.82 4.85 20.09
N GLY A 152 7.84 4.94 19.17
CA GLY A 152 7.49 6.18 18.47
C GLY A 152 8.69 6.76 17.71
N LEU A 153 9.00 8.04 17.93
CA LEU A 153 10.12 8.71 17.25
C LEU A 153 11.51 8.17 17.61
N GLN A 154 11.62 7.44 18.71
CA GLN A 154 12.89 6.84 19.15
C GLN A 154 13.02 5.38 18.70
N GLU A 155 12.06 4.89 17.93
CA GLU A 155 12.08 3.51 17.47
C GLU A 155 13.13 3.29 16.40
N LYS A 156 13.84 2.17 16.51
CA LYS A 156 15.00 1.80 15.70
C LYS A 156 14.95 0.34 15.31
N GLY A 157 15.32 0.06 14.05
CA GLY A 157 15.58 -1.28 13.55
C GLY A 157 17.07 -1.58 13.55
N VAL A 158 17.49 -2.52 14.39
CA VAL A 158 18.89 -2.93 14.57
C VAL A 158 19.08 -4.34 14.01
N ILE A 159 20.13 -4.57 13.25
CA ILE A 159 20.46 -5.88 12.68
C ILE A 159 20.72 -6.85 13.83
N SER A 160 19.91 -7.90 13.94
CA SER A 160 20.03 -8.96 14.94
C SER A 160 20.73 -10.21 14.43
N ARG A 161 20.57 -10.50 13.13
CA ARG A 161 21.15 -11.67 12.48
C ARG A 161 21.40 -11.42 11.00
N ILE A 162 22.46 -12.04 10.47
CA ILE A 162 22.80 -12.05 9.06
C ILE A 162 23.04 -13.50 8.64
N THR A 163 22.35 -13.96 7.57
CA THR A 163 22.49 -15.32 7.03
C THR A 163 23.16 -15.37 5.65
N LYS A 164 23.35 -14.19 5.00
CA LYS A 164 24.04 -14.03 3.71
C LYS A 164 25.10 -12.94 3.86
N ASN A 165 26.29 -13.16 3.30
CA ASN A 165 27.45 -12.26 3.49
C ASN A 165 27.87 -11.55 2.19
N GLU A 166 27.00 -11.43 1.21
CA GLU A 166 27.30 -10.85 -0.12
C GLU A 166 26.99 -9.36 -0.21
N PHE A 167 27.35 -8.58 0.84
CA PHE A 167 27.09 -7.15 0.86
C PHE A 167 28.35 -6.35 0.47
N LYS A 168 28.15 -5.32 -0.36
CA LYS A 168 29.23 -4.34 -0.65
C LYS A 168 29.47 -3.38 0.52
N SER A 169 28.49 -3.21 1.39
CA SER A 169 28.57 -2.30 2.53
C SER A 169 29.25 -2.94 3.75
N LYS A 170 30.31 -2.30 4.23
CA LYS A 170 30.94 -2.64 5.53
C LYS A 170 30.07 -2.29 6.74
N ASP A 171 29.02 -1.49 6.54
CA ASP A 171 28.08 -1.08 7.60
C ASP A 171 27.00 -2.13 7.88
N ILE A 172 26.86 -3.16 7.04
CA ILE A 172 25.93 -4.27 7.28
C ILE A 172 26.59 -5.29 8.22
N LYS A 173 26.36 -5.10 9.51
CA LYS A 173 26.85 -5.98 10.59
C LYS A 173 25.85 -6.06 11.73
N VAL A 174 25.86 -7.16 12.46
CA VAL A 174 25.03 -7.34 13.66
C VAL A 174 25.29 -6.21 14.67
N GLY A 175 24.22 -5.72 15.29
CA GLY A 175 24.24 -4.55 16.20
C GLY A 175 24.16 -3.20 15.51
N LYS A 176 24.21 -3.13 14.17
CA LYS A 176 24.08 -1.86 13.45
C LYS A 176 22.62 -1.44 13.33
N GLU A 177 22.32 -0.18 13.64
CA GLU A 177 21.06 0.48 13.40
C GLU A 177 20.96 0.88 11.93
N ILE A 178 19.96 0.37 11.20
CA ILE A 178 19.75 0.66 9.79
C ILE A 178 18.38 1.28 9.47
N ILE A 179 17.42 1.19 10.39
CA ILE A 179 16.11 1.85 10.29
C ILE A 179 15.95 2.80 11.45
N ALA A 180 15.40 3.98 11.21
CA ALA A 180 15.00 4.93 12.22
C ALA A 180 13.66 5.59 11.85
N VAL A 181 12.91 6.00 12.87
CA VAL A 181 11.67 6.76 12.70
C VAL A 181 12.00 8.24 12.72
N SER A 182 11.39 9.02 11.80
CA SER A 182 11.55 10.47 11.73
C SER A 182 10.20 11.16 11.68
N LYS A 183 10.06 12.27 12.45
CA LYS A 183 8.86 13.11 12.49
C LYS A 183 8.51 13.67 11.10
N GLU A 184 9.48 13.92 10.26
CA GLU A 184 9.32 14.43 8.89
C GLU A 184 8.41 13.55 8.02
N TYR A 185 8.40 12.22 8.31
CA TYR A 185 7.60 11.25 7.55
C TYR A 185 6.28 10.86 8.22
N PHE A 186 5.91 11.51 9.32
CA PHE A 186 4.58 11.37 9.91
C PHE A 186 3.58 12.26 9.18
N ARG A 187 2.47 11.71 8.77
CA ARG A 187 1.36 12.49 8.23
C ARG A 187 0.53 13.07 9.38
N PRO A 188 0.14 14.34 9.34
CA PRO A 188 -0.65 14.97 10.40
C PRO A 188 -1.98 14.26 10.66
N ASN A 189 -2.60 13.72 9.61
CA ASN A 189 -3.89 13.03 9.67
C ASN A 189 -3.78 11.70 8.90
N GLU A 190 -3.05 10.75 9.49
CA GLU A 190 -2.85 9.44 8.88
C GLU A 190 -4.04 8.52 9.16
N VAL A 191 -4.60 7.91 8.10
CA VAL A 191 -5.56 6.83 8.25
C VAL A 191 -4.82 5.58 8.72
N PRO A 192 -5.06 5.09 9.95
CA PRO A 192 -4.24 4.03 10.54
C PRO A 192 -4.45 2.69 9.85
N ASP A 193 -5.62 2.46 9.27
CA ASP A 193 -6.06 1.13 8.88
C ASP A 193 -7.02 1.17 7.68
N LEU A 194 -6.67 0.49 6.60
CA LEU A 194 -7.49 0.33 5.40
C LEU A 194 -7.49 -1.14 4.97
N LEU A 195 -8.65 -1.80 5.04
CA LEU A 195 -8.86 -3.19 4.64
C LEU A 195 -10.04 -3.32 3.68
N GLY A 196 -9.80 -3.76 2.46
CA GLY A 196 -10.81 -3.82 1.42
C GLY A 196 -11.58 -5.14 1.37
N ASN A 197 -12.87 -5.05 1.02
CA ASN A 197 -13.71 -6.20 0.75
C ASN A 197 -14.10 -6.27 -0.72
N ALA A 198 -13.32 -6.95 -1.53
CA ALA A 198 -13.55 -7.13 -2.96
C ALA A 198 -14.52 -8.29 -3.30
N LYS A 199 -15.44 -8.68 -2.38
CA LYS A 199 -16.39 -9.78 -2.64
C LYS A 199 -17.28 -9.53 -3.86
N LYS A 200 -17.72 -8.29 -4.09
CA LYS A 200 -18.52 -7.92 -5.27
C LYS A 200 -17.75 -8.16 -6.56
N ALA A 201 -16.52 -7.70 -6.64
CA ALA A 201 -15.63 -7.90 -7.77
C ALA A 201 -15.37 -9.39 -8.04
N ARG A 202 -15.05 -10.16 -7.01
CA ARG A 202 -14.83 -11.61 -7.11
C ARG A 202 -16.05 -12.34 -7.65
N ARG A 203 -17.26 -11.98 -7.17
CA ARG A 203 -18.51 -12.61 -7.60
C ARG A 203 -18.92 -12.23 -9.01
N LYS A 204 -18.96 -10.91 -9.32
CA LYS A 204 -19.47 -10.40 -10.60
C LYS A 204 -18.47 -10.51 -11.74
N LEU A 205 -17.20 -10.20 -11.49
CA LEU A 205 -16.16 -10.12 -12.49
C LEU A 205 -15.27 -11.36 -12.54
N LYS A 206 -15.44 -12.31 -11.60
CA LYS A 206 -14.55 -13.49 -11.41
C LYS A 206 -13.10 -13.12 -11.20
N TRP A 207 -12.84 -11.87 -10.80
CA TRP A 207 -11.50 -11.37 -10.57
C TRP A 207 -10.88 -11.98 -9.30
N LYS A 208 -9.59 -12.32 -9.40
CA LYS A 208 -8.74 -12.73 -8.26
C LYS A 208 -7.35 -12.13 -8.48
N TYR A 209 -6.77 -11.56 -7.44
CA TYR A 209 -5.37 -11.17 -7.51
C TYR A 209 -4.48 -12.42 -7.63
N LYS A 210 -3.40 -12.31 -8.39
CA LYS A 210 -2.46 -13.42 -8.70
C LYS A 210 -1.17 -13.29 -7.90
N ILE A 211 -0.77 -12.05 -7.60
CA ILE A 211 0.49 -11.73 -6.94
C ILE A 211 0.20 -11.42 -5.48
N GLY A 212 0.66 -12.31 -4.59
CA GLY A 212 0.53 -12.16 -3.14
C GLY A 212 1.60 -11.26 -2.54
N PHE A 213 1.47 -10.94 -1.22
CA PHE A 213 2.33 -9.98 -0.53
C PHE A 213 3.84 -10.29 -0.65
N LYS A 214 4.25 -11.52 -0.37
CA LYS A 214 5.67 -11.90 -0.46
C LYS A 214 6.24 -11.76 -1.88
N GLU A 215 5.46 -12.14 -2.88
CA GLU A 215 5.87 -11.99 -4.27
C GLU A 215 5.90 -10.52 -4.70
N LEU A 216 4.94 -9.70 -4.21
CA LEU A 216 4.93 -8.26 -4.42
C LEU A 216 6.21 -7.59 -3.91
N VAL A 217 6.63 -7.95 -2.68
CA VAL A 217 7.84 -7.39 -2.06
C VAL A 217 9.10 -7.82 -2.81
N ARG A 218 9.11 -9.04 -3.34
CA ARG A 218 10.26 -9.59 -4.09
C ARG A 218 10.46 -8.91 -5.45
N LYS A 219 9.38 -8.51 -6.13
CA LYS A 219 9.42 -7.79 -7.42
C LYS A 219 9.89 -6.35 -7.27
#